data_cec1d0b225a8b6e85da1a2cedca8b4c0
#
_entry.id   cec1d0b225a8b6e85da1a2cedca8b4c0
#
_cell.length_a   1.000
_cell.length_b   1.000
_cell.length_c   1.000
_cell.angle_alpha   90.00
_cell.angle_beta   90.00
_cell.angle_gamma   90.00
#
_symmetry.space_group_name_H-M   'P 1'
#
loop_
_entity.id
_entity.type
_entity.pdbx_description
1 polymer ?
#
loop_
_entity_poly.entity_id
_entity_poly.type
_entity_poly.pdbx_seq_one_letter_code
_entity_poly.pdbx_strand_id
1 'polypeptide(L)'
;RYYKKTEKEVREHLLEEQEESIDNLTKSLEKSKQVKEEFQKMQESLQNKSQMNWNDQKNLQSLIERQQKYDKMMKRQTEKIQRNLQDQPIHENQFLQEHKEEIQKRLQEAKDLAKQEKLLEELEKLAEKLQKEHLTDKIKELTEKNKQNEKSLERILELTKRFYVEQKANQIKEKLDYLAKKQEELAKNEDNSSEKQKKLNEGFDEIKKEIDQLEKDNKALKRPMDLPKTKSDEKIVDEEQKEATDTLEISEEENSEKSPEENEASKKENKKTASKSQKSAAQKMKKMSGKMEDSMAGAEGESMDEDIEALRAILENLVEFSFQQE
;
A
#
# COMPACT_ATOMS: atom_id res chain seq x y z
N ARG A 1 -33.81 1.73 4.00
CA ARG A 1 -33.21 2.62 2.98
C ARG A 1 -31.82 2.11 2.67
N TYR A 2 -31.60 1.56 1.48
CA TYR A 2 -30.25 1.21 1.01
C TYR A 2 -29.53 2.52 0.65
N TYR A 3 -28.50 2.88 1.40
CA TYR A 3 -27.61 3.99 1.06
C TYR A 3 -26.64 3.51 -0.03
N LYS A 4 -26.65 4.15 -1.19
CA LYS A 4 -25.71 3.85 -2.26
C LYS A 4 -24.42 4.62 -1.95
N LYS A 5 -23.34 3.92 -1.63
CA LYS A 5 -22.04 4.53 -1.41
C LYS A 5 -21.64 5.38 -2.62
N THR A 6 -21.02 6.51 -2.38
CA THR A 6 -20.42 7.34 -3.43
C THR A 6 -19.19 6.64 -4.00
N GLU A 7 -18.77 7.00 -5.20
CA GLU A 7 -17.54 6.45 -5.79
C GLU A 7 -16.31 6.70 -4.90
N LYS A 8 -16.27 7.85 -4.22
CA LYS A 8 -15.21 8.18 -3.27
C LYS A 8 -15.20 7.21 -2.08
N GLU A 9 -16.35 7.00 -1.45
CA GLU A 9 -16.48 6.06 -0.33
C GLU A 9 -16.15 4.61 -0.74
N VAL A 10 -16.43 4.23 -1.99
CA VAL A 10 -16.04 2.92 -2.52
C VAL A 10 -14.52 2.81 -2.65
N ARG A 11 -13.86 3.83 -3.21
CA ARG A 11 -12.39 3.84 -3.37
C ARG A 11 -11.67 3.82 -2.01
N GLU A 12 -12.13 4.62 -1.05
CA GLU A 12 -11.57 4.63 0.30
C GLU A 12 -11.70 3.25 0.97
N HIS A 13 -12.86 2.63 0.87
CA HIS A 13 -13.09 1.29 1.41
C HIS A 13 -12.20 0.22 0.74
N LEU A 14 -12.01 0.29 -0.58
CA LEU A 14 -11.14 -0.64 -1.30
C LEU A 14 -9.68 -0.50 -0.89
N LEU A 15 -9.20 0.72 -0.60
CA LEU A 15 -7.85 0.96 -0.08
C LEU A 15 -7.68 0.41 1.34
N GLU A 16 -8.66 0.61 2.22
CA GLU A 16 -8.65 0.03 3.58
C GLU A 16 -8.62 -1.51 3.56
N GLU A 17 -9.43 -2.13 2.71
CA GLU A 17 -9.42 -3.59 2.54
C GLU A 17 -8.08 -4.11 1.98
N GLN A 18 -7.44 -3.35 1.11
CA GLN A 18 -6.14 -3.68 0.55
C GLN A 18 -5.04 -3.59 1.61
N GLU A 19 -5.04 -2.53 2.43
CA GLU A 19 -4.12 -2.38 3.55
C GLU A 19 -4.25 -3.54 4.55
N GLU A 20 -5.48 -3.89 4.95
CA GLU A 20 -5.74 -5.04 5.81
C GLU A 20 -5.22 -6.35 5.20
N SER A 21 -5.40 -6.54 3.90
CA SER A 21 -4.96 -7.74 3.20
C SER A 21 -3.44 -7.83 3.12
N ILE A 22 -2.75 -6.71 2.87
CA ILE A 22 -1.28 -6.59 2.89
C ILE A 22 -0.73 -6.96 4.28
N ASP A 23 -1.29 -6.41 5.34
CA ASP A 23 -0.87 -6.67 6.71
C ASP A 23 -1.05 -8.14 7.10
N ASN A 24 -2.21 -8.70 6.79
CA ASN A 24 -2.52 -10.08 7.09
C ASN A 24 -1.65 -11.05 6.27
N LEU A 25 -1.37 -10.75 5.00
CA LEU A 25 -0.47 -11.55 4.17
C LEU A 25 0.96 -11.48 4.70
N THR A 26 1.45 -10.30 5.08
CA THR A 26 2.77 -10.10 5.66
C THR A 26 2.95 -10.96 6.92
N LYS A 27 2.00 -10.86 7.88
CA LYS A 27 2.02 -11.65 9.11
C LYS A 27 1.95 -13.15 8.88
N SER A 28 1.16 -13.58 7.88
CA SER A 28 1.02 -15.00 7.53
C SER A 28 2.30 -15.54 6.91
N LEU A 29 2.95 -14.75 6.07
CA LEU A 29 4.21 -15.09 5.42
C LEU A 29 5.35 -15.23 6.44
N GLU A 30 5.47 -14.30 7.39
CA GLU A 30 6.46 -14.37 8.47
C GLU A 30 6.30 -15.64 9.33
N LYS A 31 5.06 -15.97 9.69
CA LYS A 31 4.76 -17.18 10.44
C LYS A 31 5.03 -18.46 9.63
N SER A 32 4.75 -18.45 8.33
CA SER A 32 5.08 -19.56 7.44
C SER A 32 6.60 -19.79 7.35
N LYS A 33 7.41 -18.71 7.32
CA LYS A 33 8.87 -18.80 7.37
C LYS A 33 9.38 -19.48 8.66
N GLN A 34 8.80 -19.12 9.80
CA GLN A 34 9.15 -19.76 11.08
C GLN A 34 8.83 -21.26 11.08
N VAL A 35 7.67 -21.66 10.56
CA VAL A 35 7.31 -23.08 10.47
C VAL A 35 8.23 -23.83 9.51
N LYS A 36 8.63 -23.20 8.40
CA LYS A 36 9.62 -23.77 7.46
C LYS A 36 10.96 -24.07 8.14
N GLU A 37 11.47 -23.14 8.96
CA GLU A 37 12.70 -23.35 9.74
C GLU A 37 12.56 -24.51 10.75
N GLU A 38 11.39 -24.63 11.36
CA GLU A 38 11.09 -25.74 12.28
C GLU A 38 11.03 -27.08 11.51
N PHE A 39 10.48 -27.12 10.28
CA PHE A 39 10.53 -28.30 9.41
C PHE A 39 11.98 -28.68 9.09
N GLN A 40 12.86 -27.73 8.79
CA GLN A 40 14.27 -27.99 8.54
C GLN A 40 14.97 -28.59 9.77
N LYS A 41 14.76 -28.02 10.96
CA LYS A 41 15.29 -28.57 12.21
C LYS A 41 14.74 -29.98 12.50
N MET A 42 13.45 -30.21 12.20
CA MET A 42 12.85 -31.55 12.34
C MET A 42 13.51 -32.54 11.37
N GLN A 43 13.75 -32.15 10.12
CA GLN A 43 14.44 -32.97 9.12
C GLN A 43 15.84 -33.38 9.61
N GLU A 44 16.63 -32.41 10.07
CA GLU A 44 17.99 -32.66 10.62
C GLU A 44 17.93 -33.60 11.83
N SER A 45 16.98 -33.39 12.74
CA SER A 45 16.78 -34.25 13.92
C SER A 45 16.43 -35.69 13.51
N LEU A 46 15.55 -35.87 12.52
CA LEU A 46 15.17 -37.19 12.02
C LEU A 46 16.33 -37.90 11.31
N GLN A 47 17.19 -37.16 10.58
CA GLN A 47 18.37 -37.75 9.93
C GLN A 47 19.35 -38.35 10.93
N ASN A 48 19.53 -37.71 12.10
CA ASN A 48 20.47 -38.12 13.14
C ASN A 48 19.94 -39.22 14.08
N LYS A 49 18.68 -39.62 13.98
CA LYS A 49 18.07 -40.67 14.80
C LYS A 49 17.95 -41.99 14.04
N SER A 50 18.08 -43.11 14.71
CA SER A 50 17.84 -44.43 14.11
C SER A 50 16.35 -44.69 13.85
N GLN A 51 15.48 -44.25 14.76
CA GLN A 51 14.03 -44.42 14.69
C GLN A 51 13.31 -43.15 15.15
N MET A 52 12.12 -42.97 14.61
CA MET A 52 11.21 -41.90 15.00
C MET A 52 10.44 -42.33 16.27
N ASN A 53 10.33 -41.45 17.26
CA ASN A 53 9.57 -41.70 18.47
C ASN A 53 8.23 -40.96 18.45
N TRP A 54 7.38 -41.26 19.43
CA TRP A 54 6.04 -40.65 19.55
C TRP A 54 6.08 -39.11 19.68
N ASN A 55 7.07 -38.55 20.35
CA ASN A 55 7.23 -37.07 20.46
C ASN A 55 7.57 -36.45 19.10
N ASP A 56 8.42 -37.10 18.30
CA ASP A 56 8.76 -36.63 16.97
C ASP A 56 7.51 -36.61 16.07
N GLN A 57 6.66 -37.65 16.16
CA GLN A 57 5.39 -37.74 15.44
C GLN A 57 4.45 -36.59 15.83
N LYS A 58 4.25 -36.38 17.14
CA LYS A 58 3.39 -35.31 17.64
C LYS A 58 3.88 -33.93 17.23
N ASN A 59 5.20 -33.70 17.29
CA ASN A 59 5.81 -32.43 16.86
C ASN A 59 5.60 -32.21 15.36
N LEU A 60 5.83 -33.23 14.53
CA LEU A 60 5.61 -33.15 13.10
C LEU A 60 4.13 -32.89 12.76
N GLN A 61 3.21 -33.54 13.43
CA GLN A 61 1.76 -33.30 13.25
C GLN A 61 1.40 -31.85 13.59
N SER A 62 1.91 -31.30 14.70
CA SER A 62 1.72 -29.88 15.04
C SER A 62 2.31 -28.93 14.01
N LEU A 63 3.44 -29.26 13.39
CA LEU A 63 4.04 -28.46 12.32
C LEU A 63 3.18 -28.48 11.07
N ILE A 64 2.66 -29.66 10.69
CA ILE A 64 1.76 -29.82 9.53
C ILE A 64 0.48 -28.99 9.73
N GLU A 65 -0.17 -29.09 10.88
CA GLU A 65 -1.37 -28.33 11.21
C GLU A 65 -1.13 -26.80 11.14
N ARG A 66 0.01 -26.35 11.67
CA ARG A 66 0.38 -24.92 11.59
C ARG A 66 0.63 -24.47 10.16
N GLN A 67 1.32 -25.26 9.36
CA GLN A 67 1.55 -24.96 7.95
C GLN A 67 0.22 -24.90 7.18
N GLN A 68 -0.65 -25.88 7.33
CA GLN A 68 -1.98 -25.88 6.70
C GLN A 68 -2.79 -24.63 7.08
N LYS A 69 -2.71 -24.20 8.34
CA LYS A 69 -3.39 -22.99 8.81
C LYS A 69 -2.86 -21.74 8.08
N TYR A 70 -1.53 -21.60 7.97
CA TYR A 70 -0.94 -20.44 7.31
C TYR A 70 -1.17 -20.45 5.80
N ASP A 71 -1.11 -21.62 5.15
CA ASP A 71 -1.45 -21.76 3.73
C ASP A 71 -2.91 -21.33 3.45
N LYS A 72 -3.84 -21.76 4.29
CA LYS A 72 -5.25 -21.31 4.19
C LYS A 72 -5.40 -19.81 4.40
N MET A 73 -4.63 -19.23 5.34
CA MET A 73 -4.66 -17.77 5.56
C MET A 73 -4.08 -17.03 4.35
N MET A 74 -2.94 -17.43 3.83
CA MET A 74 -2.32 -16.83 2.65
C MET A 74 -3.24 -16.92 1.43
N LYS A 75 -3.85 -18.09 1.19
CA LYS A 75 -4.82 -18.28 0.11
C LYS A 75 -6.01 -17.31 0.24
N ARG A 76 -6.58 -17.17 1.43
CA ARG A 76 -7.68 -16.22 1.67
C ARG A 76 -7.28 -14.77 1.39
N GLN A 77 -6.06 -14.37 1.78
CA GLN A 77 -5.60 -13.01 1.53
C GLN A 77 -5.31 -12.75 0.04
N THR A 78 -4.71 -13.71 -0.66
CA THR A 78 -4.52 -13.61 -2.12
C THR A 78 -5.84 -13.53 -2.88
N GLU A 79 -6.86 -14.30 -2.45
CA GLU A 79 -8.23 -14.21 -3.00
C GLU A 79 -8.89 -12.85 -2.69
N LYS A 80 -8.68 -12.30 -1.49
CA LYS A 80 -9.17 -10.95 -1.14
C LYS A 80 -8.49 -9.88 -2.02
N ILE A 81 -7.17 -9.93 -2.17
CA ILE A 81 -6.42 -9.02 -3.05
C ILE A 81 -6.94 -9.13 -4.48
N GLN A 82 -7.17 -10.34 -4.98
CA GLN A 82 -7.69 -10.55 -6.34
C GLN A 82 -9.07 -9.91 -6.52
N ARG A 83 -10.00 -10.09 -5.57
CA ARG A 83 -11.33 -9.46 -5.63
C ARG A 83 -11.23 -7.95 -5.54
N ASN A 84 -10.47 -7.44 -4.58
CA ASN A 84 -10.26 -6.00 -4.42
C ASN A 84 -9.74 -5.36 -5.72
N LEU A 85 -8.77 -5.98 -6.40
CA LEU A 85 -8.28 -5.52 -7.70
C LEU A 85 -9.34 -5.58 -8.80
N GLN A 86 -10.24 -6.58 -8.78
CA GLN A 86 -11.33 -6.68 -9.75
C GLN A 86 -12.39 -5.60 -9.54
N ASP A 87 -12.70 -5.29 -8.28
CA ASP A 87 -13.74 -4.33 -7.91
C ASP A 87 -13.27 -2.86 -8.05
N GLN A 88 -11.95 -2.65 -8.20
CA GLN A 88 -11.42 -1.32 -8.45
C GLN A 88 -11.84 -0.80 -9.82
N PRO A 89 -12.34 0.45 -9.89
CA PRO A 89 -12.69 1.07 -11.16
C PRO A 89 -11.48 1.09 -12.09
N ILE A 90 -11.73 1.04 -13.40
CA ILE A 90 -10.69 1.21 -14.41
C ILE A 90 -10.11 2.62 -14.23
N HIS A 91 -8.82 2.70 -14.01
CA HIS A 91 -8.13 3.96 -13.86
C HIS A 91 -7.88 4.57 -15.24
N GLU A 92 -8.07 5.89 -15.38
CA GLU A 92 -7.61 6.63 -16.55
C GLU A 92 -6.08 6.63 -16.67
N ASN A 93 -5.40 6.37 -15.56
CA ASN A 93 -3.96 6.22 -15.52
C ASN A 93 -3.56 4.81 -15.99
N GLN A 94 -2.97 4.74 -17.17
CA GLN A 94 -2.51 3.52 -17.83
C GLN A 94 -1.54 2.73 -16.95
N PHE A 95 -0.68 3.41 -16.23
CA PHE A 95 0.32 2.83 -15.35
C PHE A 95 -0.29 2.00 -14.18
N LEU A 96 -1.29 2.56 -13.50
CA LEU A 96 -2.03 1.81 -12.46
C LEU A 96 -2.75 0.59 -13.06
N GLN A 97 -3.20 0.68 -14.28
CA GLN A 97 -3.83 -0.44 -14.97
C GLN A 97 -2.82 -1.56 -15.27
N GLU A 98 -1.63 -1.24 -15.74
CA GLU A 98 -0.57 -2.21 -16.04
C GLU A 98 -0.10 -2.94 -14.77
N HIS A 99 0.10 -2.22 -13.66
CA HIS A 99 0.44 -2.84 -12.37
C HIS A 99 -0.67 -3.74 -11.83
N LYS A 100 -1.92 -3.34 -11.98
CA LYS A 100 -3.08 -4.16 -11.63
C LYS A 100 -3.06 -5.49 -12.39
N GLU A 101 -2.82 -5.45 -13.70
CA GLU A 101 -2.77 -6.63 -14.57
C GLU A 101 -1.59 -7.54 -14.21
N GLU A 102 -0.43 -6.99 -13.89
CA GLU A 102 0.72 -7.77 -13.45
C GLU A 102 0.43 -8.50 -12.14
N ILE A 103 -0.13 -7.82 -11.14
CA ILE A 103 -0.52 -8.47 -9.88
C ILE A 103 -1.52 -9.60 -10.15
N GLN A 104 -2.51 -9.38 -11.00
CA GLN A 104 -3.51 -10.40 -11.34
C GLN A 104 -2.86 -11.62 -12.02
N LYS A 105 -1.92 -11.41 -12.93
CA LYS A 105 -1.14 -12.47 -13.57
C LYS A 105 -0.36 -13.28 -12.53
N ARG A 106 0.37 -12.62 -11.63
CA ARG A 106 1.14 -13.28 -10.55
C ARG A 106 0.24 -14.05 -9.57
N LEU A 107 -0.94 -13.52 -9.27
CA LEU A 107 -1.94 -14.22 -8.45
C LEU A 107 -2.46 -15.50 -9.11
N GLN A 108 -2.54 -15.53 -10.44
CA GLN A 108 -2.90 -16.75 -11.16
C GLN A 108 -1.77 -17.79 -11.16
N GLU A 109 -0.53 -17.34 -11.32
CA GLU A 109 0.66 -18.21 -11.24
C GLU A 109 0.83 -18.84 -9.84
N ALA A 110 0.47 -18.11 -8.77
CA ALA A 110 0.53 -18.59 -7.39
C ALA A 110 -0.55 -19.63 -7.01
N LYS A 111 -1.46 -20.01 -7.90
CA LYS A 111 -2.49 -21.04 -7.64
C LYS A 111 -1.95 -22.45 -7.41
N ASP A 112 -0.63 -22.66 -7.52
CA ASP A 112 0.04 -23.92 -7.17
C ASP A 112 0.05 -24.25 -5.66
N LEU A 113 -0.52 -23.39 -4.80
CA LEU A 113 -0.79 -23.72 -3.39
C LEU A 113 -1.63 -25.00 -3.20
N ALA A 114 -2.45 -25.38 -4.18
CA ALA A 114 -3.20 -26.62 -4.15
C ALA A 114 -2.31 -27.89 -4.20
N LYS A 115 -1.12 -27.81 -4.78
CA LYS A 115 -0.14 -28.93 -4.81
C LYS A 115 0.53 -29.13 -3.44
N GLN A 116 0.67 -28.06 -2.67
CA GLN A 116 1.22 -28.08 -1.32
C GLN A 116 0.29 -28.79 -0.32
N GLU A 117 -1.02 -28.58 -0.47
CA GLU A 117 -2.03 -29.23 0.36
C GLU A 117 -1.94 -30.75 0.27
N LYS A 118 -1.76 -31.32 -0.95
CA LYS A 118 -1.56 -32.76 -1.14
C LYS A 118 -0.29 -33.29 -0.49
N LEU A 119 0.81 -32.53 -0.54
CA LEU A 119 2.05 -32.93 0.13
C LEU A 119 1.93 -32.96 1.66
N LEU A 120 1.19 -32.04 2.23
CA LEU A 120 0.93 -32.01 3.67
C LEU A 120 0.05 -33.20 4.08
N GLU A 121 -0.96 -33.57 3.30
CA GLU A 121 -1.76 -34.78 3.52
C GLU A 121 -0.91 -36.07 3.41
N GLU A 122 0.01 -36.16 2.43
CA GLU A 122 0.93 -37.29 2.31
C GLU A 122 1.87 -37.39 3.50
N LEU A 123 2.42 -36.25 3.95
CA LEU A 123 3.26 -36.18 5.16
C LEU A 123 2.53 -36.65 6.41
N GLU A 124 1.28 -36.25 6.59
CA GLU A 124 0.45 -36.65 7.69
C GLU A 124 0.26 -38.18 7.72
N LYS A 125 -0.09 -38.78 6.57
CA LYS A 125 -0.22 -40.24 6.43
C LYS A 125 1.08 -41.00 6.68
N LEU A 126 2.22 -40.45 6.27
CA LEU A 126 3.55 -41.05 6.50
C LEU A 126 3.97 -40.93 7.96
N ALA A 127 3.64 -39.80 8.63
CA ALA A 127 3.87 -39.61 10.05
C ALA A 127 3.11 -40.59 10.91
N GLU A 128 1.84 -40.88 10.57
CA GLU A 128 1.03 -41.91 11.25
C GLU A 128 1.66 -43.32 11.15
N LYS A 129 2.28 -43.62 10.02
CA LYS A 129 2.92 -44.92 9.76
C LYS A 129 4.37 -45.03 10.28
N LEU A 130 4.93 -43.97 10.88
CA LEU A 130 6.32 -43.90 11.38
C LEU A 130 7.38 -44.29 10.33
N GLN A 131 7.13 -43.99 9.05
CA GLN A 131 8.03 -44.31 7.94
C GLN A 131 9.10 -43.22 7.76
N LYS A 132 10.18 -43.28 8.53
CA LYS A 132 11.24 -42.26 8.64
C LYS A 132 11.85 -41.86 7.29
N GLU A 133 12.27 -42.83 6.46
CA GLU A 133 12.97 -42.56 5.19
C GLU A 133 12.10 -41.75 4.23
N HIS A 134 10.87 -42.18 4.01
CA HIS A 134 9.92 -41.46 3.16
C HIS A 134 9.49 -40.10 3.73
N LEU A 135 9.45 -39.96 5.05
CA LEU A 135 9.17 -38.69 5.72
C LEU A 135 10.25 -37.65 5.47
N THR A 136 11.52 -38.04 5.57
CA THR A 136 12.64 -37.13 5.37
C THR A 136 12.65 -36.55 3.95
N ASP A 137 12.40 -37.40 2.94
CA ASP A 137 12.32 -36.98 1.55
C ASP A 137 11.11 -36.06 1.30
N LYS A 138 9.96 -36.38 1.88
CA LYS A 138 8.76 -35.53 1.74
C LYS A 138 8.87 -34.19 2.47
N ILE A 139 9.53 -34.14 3.61
CA ILE A 139 9.84 -32.88 4.31
C ILE A 139 10.76 -32.02 3.44
N LYS A 140 11.75 -32.62 2.79
CA LYS A 140 12.65 -31.91 1.86
C LYS A 140 11.85 -31.33 0.69
N GLU A 141 11.02 -32.16 0.03
CA GLU A 141 10.15 -31.72 -1.07
C GLU A 141 9.23 -30.57 -0.66
N LEU A 142 8.59 -30.66 0.53
CA LEU A 142 7.76 -29.61 1.08
C LEU A 142 8.54 -28.32 1.33
N THR A 143 9.75 -28.42 1.89
CA THR A 143 10.59 -27.28 2.20
C THR A 143 11.03 -26.54 0.92
N GLU A 144 11.35 -27.26 -0.15
CA GLU A 144 11.68 -26.67 -1.45
C GLU A 144 10.47 -25.98 -2.09
N LYS A 145 9.30 -26.61 -2.06
CA LYS A 145 8.05 -25.99 -2.54
C LYS A 145 7.65 -24.78 -1.71
N ASN A 146 7.78 -24.84 -0.38
CA ASN A 146 7.56 -23.71 0.49
C ASN A 146 8.45 -22.52 0.12
N LYS A 147 9.74 -22.78 -0.19
CA LYS A 147 10.67 -21.74 -0.63
C LYS A 147 10.25 -21.08 -1.94
N GLN A 148 9.75 -21.85 -2.91
CA GLN A 148 9.26 -21.32 -4.19
C GLN A 148 7.98 -20.49 -3.98
N ASN A 149 7.01 -21.02 -3.22
CA ASN A 149 5.75 -20.32 -2.91
C ASN A 149 6.01 -19.03 -2.11
N GLU A 150 6.94 -19.07 -1.15
CA GLU A 150 7.36 -17.91 -0.38
C GLU A 150 7.88 -16.78 -1.28
N LYS A 151 8.79 -17.09 -2.22
CA LYS A 151 9.30 -16.10 -3.18
C LYS A 151 8.19 -15.50 -4.05
N SER A 152 7.27 -16.35 -4.54
CA SER A 152 6.13 -15.89 -5.34
C SER A 152 5.20 -14.98 -4.53
N LEU A 153 4.87 -15.36 -3.30
CA LEU A 153 4.02 -14.57 -2.40
C LEU A 153 4.70 -13.27 -1.94
N GLU A 154 6.02 -13.28 -1.71
CA GLU A 154 6.78 -12.06 -1.42
C GLU A 154 6.73 -11.07 -2.58
N ARG A 155 6.84 -11.56 -3.81
CA ARG A 155 6.73 -10.71 -4.99
C ARG A 155 5.32 -10.13 -5.15
N ILE A 156 4.28 -10.95 -4.97
CA ILE A 156 2.89 -10.49 -5.00
C ILE A 156 2.67 -9.43 -3.90
N LEU A 157 3.16 -9.68 -2.70
CA LEU A 157 3.05 -8.75 -1.58
C LEU A 157 3.72 -7.41 -1.90
N GLU A 158 4.94 -7.44 -2.45
CA GLU A 158 5.68 -6.23 -2.79
C GLU A 158 4.99 -5.42 -3.89
N LEU A 159 4.54 -6.08 -4.96
CA LEU A 159 3.76 -5.44 -6.03
C LEU A 159 2.44 -4.85 -5.50
N THR A 160 1.75 -5.57 -4.61
CA THR A 160 0.51 -5.07 -4.01
C THR A 160 0.75 -3.86 -3.11
N LYS A 161 1.84 -3.86 -2.33
CA LYS A 161 2.24 -2.71 -1.52
C LYS A 161 2.57 -1.49 -2.39
N ARG A 162 3.33 -1.69 -3.46
CA ARG A 162 3.67 -0.62 -4.40
C ARG A 162 2.41 -0.02 -5.04
N PHE A 163 1.54 -0.86 -5.55
CA PHE A 163 0.26 -0.45 -6.13
C PHE A 163 -0.62 0.31 -5.12
N TYR A 164 -0.64 -0.11 -3.85
CA TYR A 164 -1.34 0.60 -2.78
C TYR A 164 -0.77 2.01 -2.56
N VAL A 165 0.56 2.15 -2.52
CA VAL A 165 1.25 3.45 -2.37
C VAL A 165 0.90 4.36 -3.54
N GLU A 166 0.92 3.85 -4.77
CA GLU A 166 0.56 4.60 -5.99
C GLU A 166 -0.89 5.07 -5.98
N GLN A 167 -1.82 4.19 -5.61
CA GLN A 167 -3.22 4.57 -5.49
C GLN A 167 -3.45 5.63 -4.41
N LYS A 168 -2.78 5.51 -3.28
CA LYS A 168 -2.86 6.48 -2.20
C LYS A 168 -2.28 7.83 -2.63
N ALA A 169 -1.17 7.84 -3.35
CA ALA A 169 -0.59 9.05 -3.94
C ALA A 169 -1.56 9.73 -4.92
N ASN A 170 -2.21 8.94 -5.81
CA ASN A 170 -3.21 9.47 -6.72
C ASN A 170 -4.44 10.04 -6.00
N GLN A 171 -4.90 9.39 -4.94
CA GLN A 171 -6.00 9.90 -4.11
C GLN A 171 -5.64 11.23 -3.42
N ILE A 172 -4.41 11.35 -2.89
CA ILE A 172 -3.90 12.59 -2.29
C ILE A 172 -3.83 13.70 -3.33
N LYS A 173 -3.35 13.41 -4.55
CA LYS A 173 -3.36 14.32 -5.69
C LYS A 173 -4.77 14.86 -5.96
N GLU A 174 -5.76 13.98 -6.08
CA GLU A 174 -7.16 14.37 -6.33
C GLU A 174 -7.72 15.25 -5.20
N LYS A 175 -7.38 14.94 -3.93
CA LYS A 175 -7.77 15.74 -2.75
C LYS A 175 -7.14 17.12 -2.78
N LEU A 176 -5.85 17.22 -3.12
CA LEU A 176 -5.14 18.52 -3.28
C LEU A 176 -5.76 19.37 -4.38
N ASP A 177 -6.07 18.79 -5.54
CA ASP A 177 -6.73 19.49 -6.65
C ASP A 177 -8.13 19.98 -6.27
N TYR A 178 -8.89 19.13 -5.58
CA TYR A 178 -10.21 19.51 -5.09
C TYR A 178 -10.14 20.66 -4.08
N LEU A 179 -9.25 20.55 -3.09
CA LEU A 179 -9.08 21.57 -2.06
C LEU A 179 -8.60 22.90 -2.66
N ALA A 180 -7.66 22.84 -3.62
CA ALA A 180 -7.17 24.00 -4.34
C ALA A 180 -8.31 24.72 -5.10
N LYS A 181 -9.18 23.97 -5.78
CA LYS A 181 -10.36 24.53 -6.45
C LYS A 181 -11.30 25.20 -5.45
N LYS A 182 -11.56 24.55 -4.30
CA LYS A 182 -12.41 25.13 -3.25
C LYS A 182 -11.79 26.40 -2.67
N GLN A 183 -10.48 26.44 -2.48
CA GLN A 183 -9.76 27.62 -2.02
C GLN A 183 -9.85 28.77 -3.04
N GLU A 184 -9.74 28.49 -4.34
CA GLU A 184 -9.94 29.50 -5.39
C GLU A 184 -11.40 29.99 -5.50
N GLU A 185 -12.37 29.10 -5.33
CA GLU A 185 -13.78 29.45 -5.30
C GLU A 185 -14.09 30.38 -4.12
N LEU A 186 -13.58 30.05 -2.94
CA LEU A 186 -13.74 30.88 -1.73
C LEU A 186 -13.10 32.26 -1.93
N ALA A 187 -11.90 32.32 -2.52
CA ALA A 187 -11.18 33.57 -2.81
C ALA A 187 -11.95 34.52 -3.75
N LYS A 188 -12.89 34.01 -4.55
CA LYS A 188 -13.71 34.79 -5.51
C LYS A 188 -15.11 35.08 -4.97
N ASN A 189 -15.52 34.42 -3.87
CA ASN A 189 -16.86 34.49 -3.33
C ASN A 189 -17.02 35.78 -2.48
N GLU A 190 -18.13 36.51 -2.66
CA GLU A 190 -18.48 37.66 -1.83
C GLU A 190 -18.72 37.25 -0.39
N ASP A 191 -19.25 36.03 -0.16
CA ASP A 191 -19.48 35.42 1.14
C ASP A 191 -18.22 34.64 1.62
N ASN A 192 -17.05 35.27 1.48
CA ASN A 192 -15.77 34.79 1.99
C ASN A 192 -15.66 35.05 3.49
N SER A 193 -15.66 34.01 4.31
CA SER A 193 -15.64 34.10 5.77
C SER A 193 -14.53 33.25 6.40
N SER A 194 -14.12 33.68 7.62
CA SER A 194 -13.09 32.99 8.41
C SER A 194 -13.50 31.55 8.73
N GLU A 195 -14.79 31.30 9.00
CA GLU A 195 -15.31 29.95 9.27
C GLU A 195 -15.15 29.01 8.07
N LYS A 196 -15.44 29.51 6.85
CA LYS A 196 -15.24 28.71 5.62
C LYS A 196 -13.76 28.44 5.37
N GLN A 197 -12.89 29.43 5.63
CA GLN A 197 -11.46 29.26 5.52
C GLN A 197 -10.93 28.22 6.51
N LYS A 198 -11.36 28.24 7.76
CA LYS A 198 -10.97 27.23 8.76
C LYS A 198 -11.31 25.81 8.32
N LYS A 199 -12.47 25.59 7.72
CA LYS A 199 -12.84 24.27 7.17
C LYS A 199 -11.91 23.81 6.06
N LEU A 200 -11.40 24.72 5.22
CA LEU A 200 -10.41 24.37 4.20
C LEU A 200 -9.03 24.08 4.82
N ASN A 201 -8.66 24.81 5.89
CA ASN A 201 -7.43 24.55 6.62
C ASN A 201 -7.45 23.14 7.26
N GLU A 202 -8.56 22.78 7.91
CA GLU A 202 -8.77 21.43 8.46
C GLU A 202 -8.65 20.36 7.37
N GLY A 203 -9.23 20.59 6.20
CA GLY A 203 -9.10 19.69 5.06
C GLY A 203 -7.65 19.54 4.57
N PHE A 204 -6.86 20.62 4.63
CA PHE A 204 -5.43 20.54 4.29
C PHE A 204 -4.62 19.81 5.37
N ASP A 205 -4.95 19.99 6.66
CA ASP A 205 -4.35 19.24 7.77
C ASP A 205 -4.57 17.73 7.66
N GLU A 206 -5.74 17.30 7.19
CA GLU A 206 -6.00 15.89 6.90
C GLU A 206 -5.11 15.38 5.76
N ILE A 207 -4.98 16.15 4.67
CA ILE A 207 -4.09 15.79 3.55
C ILE A 207 -2.64 15.67 4.00
N LYS A 208 -2.13 16.56 4.86
CA LYS A 208 -0.76 16.46 5.41
C LYS A 208 -0.55 15.14 6.18
N LYS A 209 -1.53 14.72 6.99
CA LYS A 209 -1.45 13.43 7.69
C LYS A 209 -1.42 12.25 6.72
N GLU A 210 -2.19 12.32 5.65
CA GLU A 210 -2.18 11.29 4.60
C GLU A 210 -0.84 11.25 3.85
N ILE A 211 -0.22 12.40 3.58
CA ILE A 211 1.14 12.48 2.99
C ILE A 211 2.18 11.85 3.93
N ASP A 212 2.12 12.15 5.23
CA ASP A 212 3.02 11.57 6.22
C ASP A 212 2.87 10.04 6.32
N GLN A 213 1.64 9.54 6.18
CA GLN A 213 1.39 8.10 6.15
C GLN A 213 1.88 7.48 4.85
N LEU A 214 1.65 8.12 3.69
CA LEU A 214 2.16 7.70 2.40
C LEU A 214 3.68 7.56 2.40
N GLU A 215 4.40 8.52 3.00
CA GLU A 215 5.85 8.43 3.14
C GLU A 215 6.32 7.23 3.97
N LYS A 216 5.57 6.87 5.03
CA LYS A 216 5.86 5.68 5.84
C LYS A 216 5.61 4.40 5.06
N ASP A 217 4.48 4.33 4.36
CA ASP A 217 4.11 3.17 3.55
C ASP A 217 5.14 2.96 2.42
N ASN A 218 5.58 4.05 1.78
CA ASN A 218 6.62 4.01 0.77
C ASN A 218 7.98 3.53 1.32
N LYS A 219 8.38 3.98 2.51
CA LYS A 219 9.62 3.50 3.18
C LYS A 219 9.57 2.02 3.56
N ALA A 220 8.38 1.44 3.69
CA ALA A 220 8.19 0.02 3.97
C ALA A 220 8.29 -0.87 2.72
N LEU A 221 8.42 -0.29 1.52
CA LEU A 221 8.74 -1.01 0.29
C LEU A 221 10.20 -1.47 0.30
N LYS A 222 10.49 -2.60 -0.33
CA LYS A 222 11.88 -3.06 -0.55
C LYS A 222 12.69 -2.05 -1.35
N ARG A 223 12.04 -1.41 -2.33
CA ARG A 223 12.58 -0.28 -3.11
C ARG A 223 11.58 0.87 -3.03
N PRO A 224 11.82 1.86 -2.16
CA PRO A 224 10.97 3.03 -2.06
C PRO A 224 10.90 3.80 -3.38
N MET A 225 9.72 4.28 -3.73
CA MET A 225 9.49 5.16 -4.88
C MET A 225 10.02 6.57 -4.58
N ASP A 226 10.42 7.30 -5.61
CA ASP A 226 10.85 8.70 -5.46
C ASP A 226 9.63 9.63 -5.31
N LEU A 227 9.13 9.73 -4.08
CA LEU A 227 8.01 10.62 -3.76
C LEU A 227 8.49 12.08 -3.62
N PRO A 228 7.64 13.05 -4.00
CA PRO A 228 8.01 14.46 -3.93
C PRO A 228 8.16 14.93 -2.48
N LYS A 229 9.18 15.76 -2.23
CA LYS A 229 9.36 16.41 -0.93
C LYS A 229 8.41 17.59 -0.80
N THR A 230 7.32 17.42 -0.07
CA THR A 230 6.23 18.40 0.05
C THR A 230 6.34 19.33 1.27
N LYS A 231 7.17 19.02 2.26
CA LYS A 231 7.24 19.73 3.55
C LYS A 231 7.47 21.24 3.46
N SER A 232 8.22 21.72 2.46
CA SER A 232 8.41 23.16 2.24
C SER A 232 7.16 23.83 1.65
N ASP A 233 6.48 23.13 0.72
CA ASP A 233 5.24 23.63 0.12
C ASP A 233 4.08 23.59 1.13
N GLU A 234 4.01 22.55 2.00
CA GLU A 234 3.05 22.45 3.10
C GLU A 234 3.12 23.65 4.05
N LYS A 235 4.33 24.02 4.48
CA LYS A 235 4.53 25.19 5.35
C LYS A 235 4.02 26.48 4.72
N ILE A 236 4.29 26.68 3.42
CA ILE A 236 3.83 27.88 2.72
C ILE A 236 2.30 27.88 2.64
N VAL A 237 1.65 26.74 2.39
CA VAL A 237 0.18 26.65 2.39
C VAL A 237 -0.37 26.97 3.76
N ASP A 238 0.21 26.44 4.83
CA ASP A 238 -0.20 26.71 6.22
C ASP A 238 -0.09 28.22 6.56
N GLU A 239 1.02 28.86 6.18
CA GLU A 239 1.24 30.29 6.39
C GLU A 239 0.20 31.13 5.64
N GLU A 240 -0.02 30.85 4.37
CA GLU A 240 -0.99 31.57 3.52
C GLU A 240 -2.45 31.35 4.00
N GLN A 241 -2.80 30.12 4.39
CA GLN A 241 -4.11 29.84 4.95
C GLN A 241 -4.35 30.49 6.29
N LYS A 242 -3.32 30.58 7.14
CA LYS A 242 -3.36 31.28 8.40
C LYS A 242 -3.54 32.80 8.18
N GLU A 243 -2.73 33.40 7.30
CA GLU A 243 -2.85 34.83 6.96
C GLU A 243 -4.25 35.15 6.42
N ALA A 244 -4.80 34.28 5.55
CA ALA A 244 -6.15 34.44 5.04
C ALA A 244 -7.20 34.39 6.17
N THR A 245 -7.04 33.47 7.13
CA THR A 245 -7.96 33.34 8.27
C THR A 245 -7.89 34.56 9.17
N ASP A 246 -6.68 34.95 9.60
CA ASP A 246 -6.46 36.08 10.51
C ASP A 246 -7.00 37.39 9.89
N THR A 247 -6.77 37.59 8.59
CA THR A 247 -7.26 38.78 7.86
C THR A 247 -8.79 38.79 7.73
N LEU A 248 -9.42 37.62 7.56
CA LEU A 248 -10.87 37.52 7.51
C LEU A 248 -11.51 37.77 8.89
N GLU A 249 -10.90 37.25 9.97
CA GLU A 249 -11.34 37.50 11.34
C GLU A 249 -11.28 38.99 11.67
N ILE A 250 -10.18 39.67 11.36
CA ILE A 250 -10.07 41.13 11.51
C ILE A 250 -11.21 41.84 10.73
N SER A 251 -11.47 41.39 9.50
CA SER A 251 -12.57 41.95 8.68
C SER A 251 -13.97 41.74 9.27
N GLU A 252 -14.16 40.67 10.04
CA GLU A 252 -15.44 40.34 10.69
C GLU A 252 -15.63 41.09 12.03
N GLU A 253 -14.54 41.32 12.77
CA GLU A 253 -14.54 42.00 14.07
C GLU A 253 -14.60 43.54 14.00
N GLU A 254 -14.24 44.16 12.88
CA GLU A 254 -14.18 45.62 12.69
C GLU A 254 -15.57 46.33 12.72
N ASN A 255 -16.33 46.17 13.79
CA ASN A 255 -17.71 46.73 13.84
C ASN A 255 -17.97 47.88 14.83
N SER A 256 -16.98 48.40 15.59
CA SER A 256 -17.38 49.22 16.75
C SER A 256 -16.76 50.62 16.90
N GLU A 257 -15.70 51.00 16.20
CA GLU A 257 -15.03 52.27 16.50
C GLU A 257 -14.75 53.23 15.32
N LYS A 258 -15.00 52.82 14.06
CA LYS A 258 -14.70 53.64 12.87
C LYS A 258 -15.98 54.11 12.18
N SER A 259 -15.86 55.19 11.36
CA SER A 259 -17.00 55.64 10.56
C SER A 259 -17.48 54.55 9.57
N PRO A 260 -18.75 54.52 9.18
CA PRO A 260 -19.26 53.49 8.28
C PRO A 260 -18.51 53.39 6.94
N GLU A 261 -18.01 54.48 6.40
CA GLU A 261 -17.26 54.55 5.15
C GLU A 261 -15.83 53.98 5.28
N GLU A 262 -15.15 54.31 6.40
CA GLU A 262 -13.82 53.77 6.70
C GLU A 262 -13.83 52.28 7.01
N ASN A 263 -14.90 51.81 7.69
CA ASN A 263 -15.10 50.39 7.94
C ASN A 263 -15.34 49.59 6.65
N GLU A 264 -16.09 50.13 5.70
CA GLU A 264 -16.36 49.48 4.45
C GLU A 264 -15.10 49.39 3.53
N ALA A 265 -14.27 50.43 3.51
CA ALA A 265 -13.02 50.46 2.80
C ALA A 265 -12.00 49.45 3.39
N SER A 266 -11.85 49.42 4.73
CA SER A 266 -10.99 48.47 5.45
C SER A 266 -11.43 47.01 5.22
N LYS A 267 -12.74 46.72 5.33
CA LYS A 267 -13.29 45.40 5.02
C LYS A 267 -12.98 44.92 3.58
N LYS A 268 -13.10 45.84 2.61
CA LYS A 268 -12.77 45.51 1.21
C LYS A 268 -11.27 45.21 1.03
N GLU A 269 -10.40 45.94 1.69
CA GLU A 269 -8.97 45.75 1.63
C GLU A 269 -8.55 44.44 2.30
N ASN A 270 -9.09 44.14 3.49
CA ASN A 270 -8.83 42.88 4.18
C ASN A 270 -9.36 41.67 3.39
N LYS A 271 -10.56 41.72 2.83
CA LYS A 271 -11.07 40.67 1.93
C LYS A 271 -10.19 40.50 0.69
N LYS A 272 -9.64 41.56 0.14
CA LYS A 272 -8.73 41.50 -1.02
C LYS A 272 -7.40 40.86 -0.65
N THR A 273 -6.86 41.15 0.53
CA THR A 273 -5.64 40.55 1.06
C THR A 273 -5.85 39.07 1.31
N ALA A 274 -6.90 38.70 2.04
CA ALA A 274 -7.28 37.30 2.26
C ALA A 274 -7.44 36.53 0.93
N SER A 275 -8.11 37.13 -0.08
CA SER A 275 -8.27 36.51 -1.41
C SER A 275 -6.92 36.28 -2.12
N LYS A 276 -5.91 37.12 -1.90
CA LYS A 276 -4.55 36.90 -2.45
C LYS A 276 -3.88 35.71 -1.79
N SER A 277 -3.88 35.64 -0.46
CA SER A 277 -3.28 34.54 0.28
C SER A 277 -4.02 33.22 -0.01
N GLN A 278 -5.34 33.23 -0.12
CA GLN A 278 -6.14 32.08 -0.58
C GLN A 278 -5.75 31.57 -1.98
N LYS A 279 -5.53 32.50 -2.92
CA LYS A 279 -5.07 32.12 -4.28
C LYS A 279 -3.64 31.57 -4.28
N SER A 280 -2.76 32.16 -3.44
CA SER A 280 -1.41 31.66 -3.28
C SER A 280 -1.38 30.25 -2.71
N ALA A 281 -2.15 29.98 -1.65
CA ALA A 281 -2.34 28.65 -1.08
C ALA A 281 -2.85 27.66 -2.13
N ALA A 282 -3.88 28.02 -2.90
CA ALA A 282 -4.42 27.19 -3.95
C ALA A 282 -3.39 26.84 -5.04
N GLN A 283 -2.58 27.82 -5.47
CA GLN A 283 -1.51 27.59 -6.44
C GLN A 283 -0.44 26.64 -5.91
N LYS A 284 -0.11 26.74 -4.62
CA LYS A 284 0.83 25.83 -3.98
C LYS A 284 0.31 24.42 -3.88
N MET A 285 -0.96 24.24 -3.51
CA MET A 285 -1.62 22.92 -3.50
C MET A 285 -1.62 22.30 -4.91
N LYS A 286 -1.94 23.06 -5.97
CA LYS A 286 -1.85 22.60 -7.36
C LYS A 286 -0.42 22.19 -7.75
N LYS A 287 0.58 22.95 -7.29
CA LYS A 287 1.97 22.55 -7.51
C LYS A 287 2.34 21.26 -6.80
N MET A 288 1.84 21.05 -5.58
CA MET A 288 2.03 19.79 -4.85
C MET A 288 1.35 18.62 -5.59
N SER A 289 0.12 18.82 -6.09
CA SER A 289 -0.60 17.85 -6.91
C SER A 289 0.19 17.48 -8.17
N GLY A 290 0.70 18.46 -8.91
CA GLY A 290 1.54 18.21 -10.10
C GLY A 290 2.83 17.44 -9.78
N LYS A 291 3.51 17.78 -8.69
CA LYS A 291 4.70 17.01 -8.25
C LYS A 291 4.36 15.55 -7.91
N MET A 292 3.20 15.29 -7.32
CA MET A 292 2.72 13.92 -7.08
C MET A 292 2.50 13.17 -8.40
N GLU A 293 1.93 13.82 -9.40
CA GLU A 293 1.73 13.25 -10.73
C GLU A 293 3.04 12.92 -11.43
N ASP A 294 3.98 13.87 -11.43
CA ASP A 294 5.30 13.69 -12.02
C ASP A 294 6.07 12.52 -11.37
N SER A 295 5.96 12.36 -10.04
CA SER A 295 6.63 11.26 -9.34
C SER A 295 6.03 9.90 -9.68
N MET A 296 4.72 9.81 -9.90
CA MET A 296 4.07 8.59 -10.35
C MET A 296 4.45 8.22 -11.78
N ALA A 297 4.58 9.21 -12.68
CA ALA A 297 5.05 8.99 -14.05
C ALA A 297 6.52 8.55 -14.10
N GLY A 298 7.37 9.06 -13.21
CA GLY A 298 8.79 8.66 -13.10
C GLY A 298 9.01 7.22 -12.65
N ALA A 299 8.06 6.64 -11.93
CA ALA A 299 8.10 5.25 -11.48
C ALA A 299 7.99 4.19 -12.62
N GLU A 300 7.58 4.60 -13.82
CA GLU A 300 7.54 3.73 -15.02
C GLU A 300 8.92 3.16 -15.39
N GLY A 301 9.97 3.97 -15.33
CA GLY A 301 11.33 3.54 -15.69
C GLY A 301 11.90 2.48 -14.74
N GLU A 302 11.56 2.57 -13.47
CA GLU A 302 12.09 1.65 -12.45
C GLU A 302 11.46 0.26 -12.51
N SER A 303 10.19 0.13 -12.92
CA SER A 303 9.51 -1.17 -13.07
C SER A 303 10.09 -1.99 -14.23
N MET A 304 10.45 -1.35 -15.35
CA MET A 304 11.12 -2.03 -16.48
C MET A 304 12.51 -2.52 -16.10
N ASP A 305 13.27 -1.78 -15.31
CA ASP A 305 14.59 -2.20 -14.85
C ASP A 305 14.52 -3.41 -13.92
N GLU A 306 13.46 -3.53 -13.09
CA GLU A 306 13.23 -4.72 -12.25
C GLU A 306 12.97 -5.99 -13.07
N ASP A 307 12.24 -5.91 -14.16
CA ASP A 307 11.99 -7.06 -15.06
C ASP A 307 13.25 -7.44 -15.82
N ILE A 308 14.10 -6.50 -16.20
CA ILE A 308 15.40 -6.76 -16.84
C ILE A 308 16.37 -7.41 -15.84
N GLU A 309 16.43 -6.94 -14.58
CA GLU A 309 17.26 -7.59 -13.55
C GLU A 309 16.76 -8.99 -13.19
N ALA A 310 15.44 -9.20 -13.12
CA ALA A 310 14.86 -10.53 -12.91
C ALA A 310 15.14 -11.47 -14.08
N LEU A 311 15.10 -10.99 -15.32
CA LEU A 311 15.49 -11.76 -16.50
C LEU A 311 16.98 -12.07 -16.52
N ARG A 312 17.86 -11.15 -16.13
CA ARG A 312 19.29 -11.39 -15.98
C ARG A 312 19.59 -12.47 -14.95
N ALA A 313 18.94 -12.39 -13.76
CA ALA A 313 19.10 -13.39 -12.71
C ALA A 313 18.60 -14.79 -13.14
N ILE A 314 17.55 -14.87 -13.97
CA ILE A 314 17.08 -16.12 -14.56
C ILE A 314 18.09 -16.66 -15.58
N LEU A 315 18.64 -15.80 -16.43
CA LEU A 315 19.67 -16.18 -17.42
C LEU A 315 20.97 -16.63 -16.75
N GLU A 316 21.43 -15.94 -15.70
CA GLU A 316 22.61 -16.35 -14.94
C GLU A 316 22.40 -17.72 -14.27
N ASN A 317 21.23 -17.96 -13.66
CA ASN A 317 20.92 -19.28 -13.10
C ASN A 317 20.81 -20.37 -14.17
N LEU A 318 20.30 -20.10 -15.37
CA LEU A 318 20.24 -21.05 -16.48
C LEU A 318 21.63 -21.37 -17.03
N VAL A 319 22.51 -20.38 -17.12
CA VAL A 319 23.91 -20.56 -17.54
C VAL A 319 24.67 -21.40 -16.52
N GLU A 320 24.52 -21.12 -15.22
CA GLU A 320 25.14 -21.91 -14.15
C GLU A 320 24.61 -23.34 -14.12
N PHE A 321 23.32 -23.55 -14.37
CA PHE A 321 22.74 -24.90 -14.49
C PHE A 321 23.29 -25.68 -15.72
N SER A 322 23.54 -24.98 -16.83
CA SER A 322 24.09 -25.56 -18.03
C SER A 322 25.54 -26.03 -17.81
N PHE A 323 26.35 -25.24 -17.09
CA PHE A 323 27.74 -25.64 -16.75
C PHE A 323 27.83 -26.75 -15.70
N GLN A 324 26.79 -27.01 -14.91
CA GLN A 324 26.75 -28.12 -13.94
C GLN A 324 26.31 -29.45 -14.57
N GLN A 325 25.82 -29.45 -15.83
CA GLN A 325 25.40 -30.63 -16.57
C GLN A 325 26.45 -31.14 -17.59
N GLU A 326 27.51 -30.39 -17.84
CA GLU A 326 28.70 -30.86 -18.58
C GLU A 326 29.74 -31.45 -17.61
#